data_bbd8d22e319ac0959c1543a1149e34ec
#
_entry.id   bbd8d22e319ac0959c1543a1149e34ec
#
_cell.length_a   1.000
_cell.length_b   1.000
_cell.length_c   1.000
_cell.angle_alpha   90.00
_cell.angle_beta   90.00
_cell.angle_gamma   90.00
#
_symmetry.space_group_name_H-M   'P 1'
#
loop_
_entity.id
_entity.type
_entity.pdbx_description
1 polymer ?
#
loop_
_entity_poly.entity_id
_entity_poly.type
_entity_poly.pdbx_seq_one_letter_code
_entity_poly.pdbx_strand_id
1 'polypeptide(L)'
;MEATEQELKRYEELQVFALDFARQGKTEDLKAMLEAGMPVNLCDHKGNTLIMLASYNGNLETTSMLIDFKASVDQKNDRGQTPLAGICFKGYLDILKVLVNAGANIHENNGLGTTTIMFASMFGNYEIVKYLNSQNSNFKTKIYLAISKIFSIFRKLFKNNQ
;
A
#
# COMPACT_ATOMS: atom_id res chain seq x y z
N MET A 1 -9.15 35.97 3.79
CA MET A 1 -7.72 36.36 3.73
C MET A 1 -7.09 35.43 2.72
N GLU A 2 -6.59 35.93 1.59
CA GLU A 2 -5.91 35.10 0.60
C GLU A 2 -4.47 34.84 1.08
N ALA A 3 -4.01 33.59 0.90
CA ALA A 3 -2.64 33.22 1.25
C ALA A 3 -1.64 33.95 0.34
N THR A 4 -0.53 34.38 0.88
CA THR A 4 0.54 35.01 0.11
C THR A 4 1.27 33.97 -0.73
N GLU A 5 1.93 34.38 -1.81
CA GLU A 5 2.72 33.50 -2.69
C GLU A 5 3.82 32.74 -1.88
N GLN A 6 4.39 33.40 -0.89
CA GLN A 6 5.40 32.78 -0.01
C GLN A 6 4.80 31.70 0.90
N GLU A 7 3.58 31.90 1.42
CA GLU A 7 2.88 30.89 2.22
C GLU A 7 2.50 29.68 1.38
N LEU A 8 2.03 29.90 0.13
CA LEU A 8 1.71 28.83 -0.80
C LEU A 8 2.94 27.98 -1.11
N LYS A 9 4.06 28.60 -1.45
CA LYS A 9 5.31 27.89 -1.71
C LYS A 9 5.79 27.07 -0.51
N ARG A 10 5.69 27.65 0.69
CA ARG A 10 6.06 26.91 1.90
C ARG A 10 5.14 25.74 2.17
N TYR A 11 3.85 25.87 1.88
CA TYR A 11 2.91 24.76 2.00
C TYR A 11 3.22 23.62 1.02
N GLU A 12 3.58 23.94 -0.22
CA GLU A 12 4.04 22.94 -1.21
C GLU A 12 5.30 22.21 -0.74
N GLU A 13 6.27 22.92 -0.17
CA GLU A 13 7.49 22.29 0.42
C GLU A 13 7.11 21.33 1.56
N LEU A 14 6.18 21.71 2.43
CA LEU A 14 5.71 20.85 3.51
C LEU A 14 5.00 19.60 2.99
N GLN A 15 4.23 19.70 1.90
CA GLN A 15 3.61 18.52 1.27
C GLN A 15 4.67 17.52 0.77
N VAL A 16 5.77 18.02 0.16
CA VAL A 16 6.88 17.16 -0.27
C VAL A 16 7.50 16.44 0.93
N PHE A 17 7.74 17.13 2.06
CA PHE A 17 8.25 16.50 3.27
C PHE A 17 7.30 15.44 3.83
N ALA A 18 5.98 15.69 3.85
CA ALA A 18 5.00 14.70 4.30
C ALA A 18 5.03 13.42 3.46
N LEU A 19 5.13 13.55 2.13
CA LEU A 19 5.27 12.42 1.20
C LEU A 19 6.57 11.64 1.46
N ASP A 20 7.67 12.33 1.72
CA ASP A 20 8.96 11.70 2.01
C ASP A 20 8.98 11.03 3.38
N PHE A 21 8.36 11.62 4.40
CA PHE A 21 8.21 11.00 5.71
C PHE A 21 7.40 9.70 5.63
N ALA A 22 6.33 9.68 4.83
CA ALA A 22 5.58 8.45 4.57
C ALA A 22 6.46 7.37 3.90
N ARG A 23 7.29 7.73 2.90
CA ARG A 23 8.21 6.79 2.23
C ARG A 23 9.30 6.25 3.15
N GLN A 24 9.80 7.09 4.06
CA GLN A 24 10.92 6.77 4.96
C GLN A 24 10.47 6.12 6.28
N GLY A 25 9.17 6.09 6.57
CA GLY A 25 8.65 5.59 7.83
C GLY A 25 8.92 6.51 9.03
N LYS A 26 9.05 7.82 8.79
CA LYS A 26 9.19 8.84 9.85
C LYS A 26 7.83 9.14 10.47
N THR A 27 7.36 8.20 11.30
CA THR A 27 6.00 8.19 11.83
C THR A 27 5.68 9.43 12.65
N GLU A 28 6.54 9.80 13.59
CA GLU A 28 6.31 10.94 14.49
C GLU A 28 6.33 12.29 13.74
N ASP A 29 7.27 12.46 12.80
CA ASP A 29 7.35 13.68 11.99
C ASP A 29 6.08 13.85 11.12
N LEU A 30 5.63 12.76 10.48
CA LEU A 30 4.41 12.78 9.68
C LEU A 30 3.17 13.01 10.53
N LYS A 31 3.10 12.37 11.71
CA LYS A 31 2.00 12.54 12.66
C LYS A 31 1.85 14.01 13.09
N ALA A 32 2.95 14.66 13.44
CA ALA A 32 2.94 16.08 13.80
C ALA A 32 2.39 16.96 12.65
N MET A 33 2.71 16.63 11.39
CA MET A 33 2.17 17.36 10.24
C MET A 33 0.66 17.14 10.07
N LEU A 34 0.16 15.91 10.29
CA LEU A 34 -1.26 15.62 10.22
C LEU A 34 -2.04 16.31 11.36
N GLU A 35 -1.48 16.33 12.57
CA GLU A 35 -2.05 17.06 13.72
C GLU A 35 -2.08 18.57 13.47
N ALA A 36 -1.12 19.10 12.71
CA ALA A 36 -1.09 20.50 12.28
C ALA A 36 -2.03 20.80 11.09
N GLY A 37 -2.80 19.82 10.59
CA GLY A 37 -3.81 20.02 9.55
C GLY A 37 -3.37 19.61 8.13
N MET A 38 -2.24 18.92 7.96
CA MET A 38 -1.88 18.35 6.66
C MET A 38 -2.91 17.29 6.25
N PRO A 39 -3.43 17.32 4.99
CA PRO A 39 -4.41 16.34 4.54
C PRO A 39 -3.88 14.91 4.58
N VAL A 40 -4.57 14.02 5.29
CA VAL A 40 -4.18 12.60 5.42
C VAL A 40 -4.19 11.84 4.09
N ASN A 41 -5.01 12.28 3.13
CA ASN A 41 -5.09 11.71 1.79
C ASN A 41 -4.27 12.50 0.77
N LEU A 42 -3.26 13.28 1.22
CA LEU A 42 -2.29 13.92 0.35
C LEU A 42 -1.68 12.88 -0.59
N CYS A 43 -1.53 13.23 -1.87
CA CYS A 43 -0.94 12.37 -2.88
C CYS A 43 0.18 13.07 -3.66
N ASP A 44 1.09 12.29 -4.20
CA ASP A 44 2.14 12.77 -5.10
C ASP A 44 1.57 12.99 -6.53
N HIS A 45 2.44 13.45 -7.44
CA HIS A 45 2.10 13.72 -8.85
C HIS A 45 1.69 12.47 -9.67
N LYS A 46 1.70 11.29 -9.07
CA LYS A 46 1.23 10.01 -9.64
C LYS A 46 -0.01 9.49 -8.93
N GLY A 47 -0.62 10.30 -8.10
CA GLY A 47 -1.78 9.93 -7.28
C GLY A 47 -1.46 8.97 -6.13
N ASN A 48 -0.17 8.70 -5.81
CA ASN A 48 0.16 7.83 -4.68
C ASN A 48 -0.07 8.56 -3.36
N THR A 49 -0.98 8.06 -2.55
CA THR A 49 -1.31 8.63 -1.24
C THR A 49 -0.25 8.33 -0.19
N LEU A 50 -0.27 9.06 0.94
CA LEU A 50 0.63 8.81 2.07
C LEU A 50 0.60 7.34 2.51
N ILE A 51 -0.60 6.74 2.61
CA ILE A 51 -0.75 5.33 3.00
C ILE A 51 -0.20 4.36 1.94
N MET A 52 -0.30 4.68 0.65
CA MET A 52 0.36 3.90 -0.41
C MET A 52 1.88 3.96 -0.26
N LEU A 53 2.43 5.14 -0.04
CA LEU A 53 3.88 5.33 0.09
C LEU A 53 4.42 4.61 1.33
N ALA A 54 3.77 4.75 2.48
CA ALA A 54 4.15 4.08 3.72
C ALA A 54 4.10 2.55 3.56
N SER A 55 2.95 2.03 3.12
CA SER A 55 2.73 0.60 3.00
C SER A 55 3.65 -0.06 1.95
N TYR A 56 3.84 0.55 0.79
CA TYR A 56 4.71 0.04 -0.26
C TYR A 56 6.19 -0.06 0.16
N ASN A 57 6.63 0.83 1.05
CA ASN A 57 7.99 0.84 1.59
C ASN A 57 8.16 -0.02 2.86
N GLY A 58 7.14 -0.71 3.31
CA GLY A 58 7.23 -1.64 4.44
C GLY A 58 7.08 -0.99 5.82
N ASN A 59 6.61 0.26 5.87
CA ASN A 59 6.51 1.06 7.09
C ASN A 59 5.20 0.74 7.83
N LEU A 60 5.17 -0.38 8.57
CA LEU A 60 3.99 -0.88 9.26
C LEU A 60 3.43 0.14 10.26
N GLU A 61 4.28 0.72 11.10
CA GLU A 61 3.89 1.70 12.12
C GLU A 61 3.25 2.95 11.49
N THR A 62 3.90 3.52 10.47
CA THR A 62 3.37 4.68 9.74
C THR A 62 2.04 4.34 9.04
N THR A 63 1.92 3.13 8.47
CA THR A 63 0.67 2.68 7.84
C THR A 63 -0.45 2.59 8.87
N SER A 64 -0.18 2.04 10.05
CA SER A 64 -1.16 1.94 11.14
C SER A 64 -1.58 3.32 11.64
N MET A 65 -0.63 4.21 11.87
CA MET A 65 -0.89 5.59 12.26
C MET A 65 -1.77 6.31 11.23
N LEU A 66 -1.50 6.17 9.92
CA LEU A 66 -2.33 6.77 8.87
C LEU A 66 -3.76 6.22 8.86
N ILE A 67 -3.97 4.94 9.17
CA ILE A 67 -5.30 4.34 9.33
C ILE A 67 -6.03 4.95 10.51
N ASP A 68 -5.35 5.18 11.63
CA ASP A 68 -5.93 5.85 12.81
C ASP A 68 -6.37 7.28 12.48
N PHE A 69 -5.63 7.98 11.64
CA PHE A 69 -5.99 9.29 11.07
C PHE A 69 -7.05 9.21 9.95
N LYS A 70 -7.64 8.03 9.70
CA LYS A 70 -8.71 7.83 8.71
C LYS A 70 -8.27 8.02 7.27
N ALA A 71 -7.04 7.63 6.96
CA ALA A 71 -6.60 7.55 5.57
C ALA A 71 -7.48 6.60 4.75
N SER A 72 -7.76 6.98 3.52
CA SER A 72 -8.52 6.15 2.58
C SER A 72 -7.70 4.92 2.16
N VAL A 73 -8.11 3.73 2.61
CA VAL A 73 -7.38 2.47 2.38
C VAL A 73 -7.53 1.90 0.96
N ASP A 74 -8.51 2.40 0.20
CA ASP A 74 -8.82 1.93 -1.18
C ASP A 74 -8.68 3.02 -2.25
N GLN A 75 -8.17 4.21 -1.90
CA GLN A 75 -7.92 5.25 -2.91
C GLN A 75 -6.94 4.74 -3.95
N LYS A 76 -7.29 4.92 -5.23
CA LYS A 76 -6.45 4.51 -6.36
C LYS A 76 -5.51 5.62 -6.80
N ASN A 77 -4.31 5.23 -7.20
CA ASN A 77 -3.39 6.13 -7.90
C ASN A 77 -3.75 6.24 -9.40
N ASP A 78 -3.00 7.02 -10.17
CA ASP A 78 -3.22 7.26 -11.61
C ASP A 78 -3.11 5.98 -12.46
N ARG A 79 -2.53 4.91 -11.92
CA ARG A 79 -2.47 3.59 -12.56
C ARG A 79 -3.64 2.69 -12.18
N GLY A 80 -4.60 3.18 -11.41
CA GLY A 80 -5.74 2.41 -10.91
C GLY A 80 -5.37 1.40 -9.81
N GLN A 81 -4.23 1.55 -9.15
CA GLN A 81 -3.74 0.64 -8.13
C GLN A 81 -4.13 1.13 -6.73
N THR A 82 -4.57 0.22 -5.87
CA THR A 82 -4.82 0.47 -4.45
C THR A 82 -3.57 0.22 -3.59
N PRO A 83 -3.53 0.65 -2.32
CA PRO A 83 -2.48 0.27 -1.38
C PRO A 83 -2.23 -1.25 -1.32
N LEU A 84 -3.31 -2.07 -1.31
CA LEU A 84 -3.19 -3.53 -1.32
C LEU A 84 -2.45 -4.10 -2.52
N ALA A 85 -2.60 -3.52 -3.71
CA ALA A 85 -1.89 -3.97 -4.91
C ALA A 85 -0.36 -3.87 -4.74
N GLY A 86 0.12 -2.75 -4.21
CA GLY A 86 1.55 -2.54 -3.93
C GLY A 86 2.11 -3.56 -2.93
N ILE A 87 1.36 -3.87 -1.88
CA ILE A 87 1.73 -4.86 -0.86
C ILE A 87 1.82 -6.26 -1.46
N CYS A 88 0.88 -6.62 -2.33
CA CYS A 88 0.89 -7.93 -3.00
C CYS A 88 2.12 -8.12 -3.90
N PHE A 89 2.69 -7.05 -4.43
CA PHE A 89 3.96 -7.08 -5.13
C PHE A 89 5.14 -7.27 -4.17
N LYS A 90 5.16 -6.52 -3.06
CA LYS A 90 6.27 -6.52 -2.08
C LYS A 90 6.30 -7.74 -1.17
N GLY A 91 5.16 -8.30 -0.82
CA GLY A 91 5.05 -9.46 0.06
C GLY A 91 4.97 -9.13 1.55
N TYR A 92 4.57 -7.91 1.93
CA TYR A 92 4.46 -7.48 3.34
C TYR A 92 3.14 -7.95 3.96
N LEU A 93 3.11 -9.18 4.46
CA LEU A 93 1.90 -9.81 5.00
C LEU A 93 1.30 -9.04 6.17
N ASP A 94 2.12 -8.52 7.08
CA ASP A 94 1.60 -7.84 8.29
C ASP A 94 0.92 -6.52 7.94
N ILE A 95 1.48 -5.76 6.99
CA ILE A 95 0.85 -4.54 6.46
C ILE A 95 -0.45 -4.89 5.74
N LEU A 96 -0.47 -5.98 4.94
CA LEU A 96 -1.70 -6.44 4.28
C LEU A 96 -2.80 -6.73 5.30
N LYS A 97 -2.49 -7.43 6.39
CA LYS A 97 -3.46 -7.73 7.46
C LYS A 97 -4.03 -6.44 8.08
N VAL A 98 -3.17 -5.47 8.35
CA VAL A 98 -3.60 -4.18 8.93
C VAL A 98 -4.54 -3.45 7.98
N LEU A 99 -4.24 -3.38 6.68
CA LEU A 99 -5.12 -2.77 5.67
C LEU A 99 -6.45 -3.52 5.53
N VAL A 100 -6.43 -4.85 5.49
CA VAL A 100 -7.66 -5.68 5.41
C VAL A 100 -8.52 -5.49 6.66
N ASN A 101 -7.92 -5.46 7.84
CA ASN A 101 -8.64 -5.19 9.10
C ASN A 101 -9.24 -3.77 9.14
N ALA A 102 -8.63 -2.82 8.46
CA ALA A 102 -9.14 -1.47 8.27
C ALA A 102 -10.23 -1.37 7.17
N GLY A 103 -10.63 -2.49 6.58
CA GLY A 103 -11.71 -2.56 5.59
C GLY A 103 -11.28 -2.44 4.13
N ALA A 104 -9.99 -2.57 3.82
CA ALA A 104 -9.53 -2.53 2.43
C ALA A 104 -10.15 -3.65 1.59
N ASN A 105 -10.63 -3.31 0.40
CA ASN A 105 -11.33 -4.21 -0.51
C ASN A 105 -10.36 -5.18 -1.21
N ILE A 106 -10.33 -6.43 -0.76
CA ILE A 106 -9.48 -7.49 -1.34
C ILE A 106 -9.89 -7.91 -2.75
N HIS A 107 -11.09 -7.52 -3.21
CA HIS A 107 -11.63 -7.84 -4.54
C HIS A 107 -11.46 -6.70 -5.55
N GLU A 108 -10.84 -5.60 -5.11
CA GLU A 108 -10.69 -4.41 -5.96
C GLU A 108 -9.89 -4.73 -7.21
N ASN A 109 -10.33 -4.15 -8.33
CA ASN A 109 -9.60 -4.20 -9.59
C ASN A 109 -8.42 -3.21 -9.52
N ASN A 110 -7.22 -3.75 -9.66
CA ASN A 110 -5.94 -3.01 -9.54
C ASN A 110 -5.36 -2.62 -10.91
N GLY A 111 -6.22 -2.31 -11.86
CA GLY A 111 -5.83 -2.06 -13.24
C GLY A 111 -5.68 -3.37 -14.04
N LEU A 112 -5.80 -3.28 -15.36
CA LEU A 112 -5.68 -4.41 -16.30
C LEU A 112 -6.56 -5.64 -15.96
N GLY A 113 -7.66 -5.46 -15.20
CA GLY A 113 -8.55 -6.55 -14.80
C GLY A 113 -7.96 -7.51 -13.75
N THR A 114 -6.87 -7.13 -13.09
CA THR A 114 -6.21 -7.98 -12.08
C THR A 114 -6.76 -7.70 -10.69
N THR A 115 -7.04 -8.76 -9.93
CA THR A 115 -7.43 -8.67 -8.51
C THR A 115 -6.20 -8.77 -7.60
N THR A 116 -6.36 -8.34 -6.35
CA THR A 116 -5.33 -8.42 -5.31
C THR A 116 -4.71 -9.82 -5.21
N ILE A 117 -5.53 -10.88 -5.23
CA ILE A 117 -5.04 -12.26 -5.13
C ILE A 117 -4.28 -12.71 -6.38
N MET A 118 -4.68 -12.26 -7.57
CA MET A 118 -3.95 -12.53 -8.82
C MET A 118 -2.57 -11.89 -8.77
N PHE A 119 -2.48 -10.63 -8.33
CA PHE A 119 -1.19 -9.95 -8.14
C PHE A 119 -0.27 -10.72 -7.18
N ALA A 120 -0.76 -11.07 -5.99
CA ALA A 120 0.02 -11.84 -5.03
C ALA A 120 0.51 -13.18 -5.60
N SER A 121 -0.34 -13.86 -6.41
CA SER A 121 0.01 -15.13 -7.04
C SER A 121 1.11 -14.99 -8.08
N MET A 122 1.01 -13.97 -8.94
CA MET A 122 2.00 -13.70 -10.00
C MET A 122 3.38 -13.40 -9.45
N PHE A 123 3.46 -12.74 -8.28
CA PHE A 123 4.72 -12.41 -7.63
C PHE A 123 5.20 -13.46 -6.62
N GLY A 124 4.53 -14.60 -6.53
CA GLY A 124 4.94 -15.73 -5.68
C GLY A 124 4.82 -15.46 -4.18
N ASN A 125 3.96 -14.54 -3.77
CA ASN A 125 3.73 -14.18 -2.36
C ASN A 125 2.72 -15.16 -1.71
N TYR A 126 3.16 -16.40 -1.54
CA TYR A 126 2.36 -17.54 -1.08
C TYR A 126 1.59 -17.27 0.22
N GLU A 127 2.22 -16.66 1.22
CA GLU A 127 1.57 -16.39 2.51
C GLU A 127 0.45 -15.36 2.38
N ILE A 128 0.61 -14.36 1.51
CA ILE A 128 -0.44 -13.40 1.18
C ILE A 128 -1.61 -14.13 0.49
N VAL A 129 -1.33 -14.97 -0.51
CA VAL A 129 -2.37 -15.73 -1.21
C VAL A 129 -3.11 -16.65 -0.24
N LYS A 130 -2.39 -17.32 0.66
CA LYS A 130 -2.97 -18.18 1.70
C LYS A 130 -3.89 -17.40 2.64
N TYR A 131 -3.45 -16.21 3.09
CA TYR A 131 -4.25 -15.34 3.94
C TYR A 131 -5.51 -14.85 3.20
N LEU A 132 -5.38 -14.32 2.00
CA LEU A 132 -6.53 -13.84 1.20
C LEU A 132 -7.52 -14.96 0.89
N ASN A 133 -7.02 -16.20 0.67
CA ASN A 133 -7.86 -17.38 0.47
C ASN A 133 -8.64 -17.77 1.72
N SER A 134 -8.08 -17.57 2.92
CA SER A 134 -8.79 -17.84 4.18
C SER A 134 -9.93 -16.84 4.43
N GLN A 135 -9.83 -15.63 3.88
CA GLN A 135 -10.91 -14.62 3.96
C GLN A 135 -12.05 -14.92 2.98
N ASN A 136 -11.79 -15.62 1.89
CA ASN A 136 -12.80 -15.93 0.88
C ASN A 136 -12.48 -17.25 0.15
N SER A 137 -12.95 -18.37 0.70
CA SER A 137 -12.70 -19.71 0.15
C SER A 137 -13.57 -19.97 -1.10
N ASN A 138 -13.04 -19.65 -2.29
CA ASN A 138 -13.64 -19.99 -3.56
C ASN A 138 -12.77 -21.00 -4.34
N PHE A 139 -13.36 -21.84 -5.21
CA PHE A 139 -12.61 -22.84 -6.00
C PHE A 139 -11.45 -22.21 -6.82
N LYS A 140 -11.66 -21.01 -7.35
CA LYS A 140 -10.63 -20.26 -8.09
C LYS A 140 -9.40 -19.95 -7.24
N THR A 141 -9.57 -19.79 -5.92
CA THR A 141 -8.47 -19.46 -5.00
C THR A 141 -7.49 -20.62 -4.80
N LYS A 142 -7.92 -21.88 -4.95
CA LYS A 142 -7.01 -23.05 -4.93
C LYS A 142 -6.03 -23.04 -6.10
N ILE A 143 -6.47 -22.58 -7.27
CA ILE A 143 -5.60 -22.41 -8.46
C ILE A 143 -4.54 -21.35 -8.18
N TYR A 144 -4.91 -20.22 -7.58
CA TYR A 144 -3.96 -19.16 -7.23
C TYR A 144 -2.92 -19.61 -6.18
N LEU A 145 -3.29 -20.46 -5.24
CA LEU A 145 -2.34 -21.08 -4.30
C LEU A 145 -1.30 -21.94 -5.02
N ALA A 146 -1.74 -22.78 -5.98
CA ALA A 146 -0.83 -23.62 -6.74
C ALA A 146 0.14 -22.77 -7.60
N ILE A 147 -0.37 -21.75 -8.30
CA ILE A 147 0.42 -20.80 -9.09
C ILE A 147 1.44 -20.10 -8.19
N SER A 148 1.02 -19.52 -7.08
CA SER A 148 1.87 -18.81 -6.14
C SER A 148 2.99 -19.70 -5.59
N LYS A 149 2.71 -20.98 -5.30
CA LYS A 149 3.71 -21.93 -4.83
C LYS A 149 4.80 -22.16 -5.88
N ILE A 150 4.42 -22.31 -7.15
CA ILE A 150 5.37 -22.49 -8.26
C ILE A 150 6.26 -21.25 -8.38
N PHE A 151 5.68 -20.05 -8.46
CA PHE A 151 6.44 -18.80 -8.55
C PHE A 151 7.32 -18.53 -7.33
N SER A 152 6.88 -18.91 -6.13
CA SER A 152 7.69 -18.80 -4.92
C SER A 152 8.95 -19.66 -4.97
N ILE A 153 8.86 -20.88 -5.55
CA ILE A 153 10.01 -21.76 -5.77
C ILE A 153 10.97 -21.13 -6.77
N PHE A 154 10.48 -20.64 -7.90
CA PHE A 154 11.32 -19.94 -8.89
C PHE A 154 12.03 -18.73 -8.26
N ARG A 155 11.33 -17.89 -7.52
CA ARG A 155 11.91 -16.72 -6.85
C ARG A 155 13.04 -17.11 -5.89
N LYS A 156 12.91 -18.22 -5.16
CA LYS A 156 13.97 -18.72 -4.26
C LYS A 156 15.19 -19.21 -5.05
N LEU A 157 14.98 -19.93 -6.16
CA LEU A 157 16.06 -20.42 -7.01
C LEU A 157 16.88 -19.27 -7.62
N PHE A 158 16.22 -18.21 -8.11
CA PHE A 158 16.92 -17.06 -8.68
C PHE A 158 17.59 -16.16 -7.64
N LYS A 159 17.10 -16.11 -6.41
CA LYS A 159 17.70 -15.30 -5.33
C LYS A 159 18.98 -15.93 -4.77
N ASN A 160 19.14 -17.26 -4.87
CA ASN A 160 20.32 -17.98 -4.40
C ASN A 160 21.46 -18.00 -5.43
N ASN A 161 21.25 -17.43 -6.63
CA ASN A 161 22.25 -17.37 -7.70
C ASN A 161 22.82 -15.94 -7.90
N GLN A 162 22.60 -15.02 -6.96
CA GLN A 162 23.23 -13.71 -6.85
C GLN A 162 24.03 -13.60 -5.54
#